data_eee0f8625043d093a2d3768c2d0d4780
#
_entry.id   eee0f8625043d093a2d3768c2d0d4780
#
_cell.length_a   1.000
_cell.length_b   1.000
_cell.length_c   1.000
_cell.angle_alpha   90.00
_cell.angle_beta   90.00
_cell.angle_gamma   90.00
#
_symmetry.space_group_name_H-M   'P 1'
#
loop_
_entity.id
_entity.type
_entity.pdbx_description
1 polymer ?
#
loop_
_entity_poly.entity_id
_entity_poly.type
_entity_poly.pdbx_seq_one_letter_code
_entity_poly.pdbx_strand_id
1 'polypeptide(L)'
;MDSIEELRREILEKVETYFHLAFKTEEFIPGETKVNYGGRVFDQEELVRLVDSSLDFWLTTGRYAEKFEKAFAKYLGVKYCSLTNSGSSANLLAFMSLTSPLLGEKRVKRGDEVITVAAGFPTTVTPVIQYGAVPVFVDVTPD
;
A
#
# COMPACT_ATOMS: atom_id res chain seq x y z
N MET A 1 -3.64 40.54 -5.33
CA MET A 1 -4.40 39.32 -4.97
C MET A 1 -3.52 38.18 -5.41
N ASP A 2 -3.04 37.42 -4.46
CA ASP A 2 -2.26 36.22 -4.75
C ASP A 2 -3.14 35.23 -5.52
N SER A 3 -2.61 34.63 -6.55
CA SER A 3 -3.34 33.59 -7.28
C SER A 3 -3.54 32.37 -6.39
N ILE A 4 -4.56 31.54 -6.69
CA ILE A 4 -4.79 30.30 -5.94
C ILE A 4 -3.54 29.41 -6.01
N GLU A 5 -2.84 29.41 -7.15
CA GLU A 5 -1.60 28.67 -7.35
C GLU A 5 -0.45 29.19 -6.48
N GLU A 6 -0.33 30.52 -6.31
CA GLU A 6 0.67 31.11 -5.42
C GLU A 6 0.42 30.72 -3.97
N LEU A 7 -0.82 30.86 -3.51
CA LEU A 7 -1.21 30.47 -2.17
C LEU A 7 -0.99 28.96 -1.92
N ARG A 8 -1.34 28.13 -2.90
CA ARG A 8 -1.09 26.67 -2.83
C ARG A 8 0.41 26.39 -2.65
N ARG A 9 1.26 27.02 -3.45
CA ARG A 9 2.71 26.88 -3.34
C ARG A 9 3.22 27.28 -1.95
N GLU A 10 2.79 28.43 -1.43
CA GLU A 10 3.18 28.89 -0.10
C GLU A 10 2.75 27.92 1.01
N ILE A 11 1.57 27.33 0.91
CA ILE A 11 1.11 26.31 1.86
C ILE A 11 2.06 25.11 1.83
N LEU A 12 2.41 24.62 0.64
CA LEU A 12 3.29 23.45 0.50
C LEU A 12 4.72 23.74 0.98
N GLU A 13 5.26 24.91 0.72
CA GLU A 13 6.56 25.36 1.27
C GLU A 13 6.56 25.43 2.81
N LYS A 14 5.44 25.86 3.41
CA LYS A 14 5.26 25.82 4.87
C LYS A 14 5.14 24.40 5.42
N VAL A 15 4.53 23.48 4.68
CA VAL A 15 4.48 22.06 5.06
C VAL A 15 5.88 21.44 5.05
N GLU A 16 6.68 21.71 4.05
CA GLU A 16 8.07 21.27 3.98
C GLU A 16 8.90 21.85 5.14
N THR A 17 8.75 23.14 5.41
CA THR A 17 9.40 23.80 6.56
C THR A 17 9.00 23.15 7.88
N TYR A 18 7.70 22.86 8.05
CA TYR A 18 7.19 22.18 9.23
C TYR A 18 7.81 20.78 9.38
N PHE A 19 7.91 20.03 8.26
CA PHE A 19 8.52 18.70 8.27
C PHE A 19 9.95 18.73 8.83
N HIS A 20 10.80 19.60 8.30
CA HIS A 20 12.19 19.71 8.75
C HIS A 20 12.35 20.14 10.20
N LEU A 21 11.38 20.86 10.76
CA LEU A 21 11.39 21.25 12.18
C LEU A 21 10.86 20.12 13.08
N ALA A 22 9.84 19.40 12.63
CA ALA A 22 9.12 18.39 13.42
C ALA A 22 9.78 17.00 13.37
N PHE A 23 10.36 16.63 12.23
CA PHE A 23 10.93 15.29 11.99
C PHE A 23 12.44 15.39 11.82
N LYS A 24 13.14 15.49 12.97
CA LYS A 24 14.61 15.47 12.97
C LYS A 24 15.11 14.04 12.83
N THR A 25 16.07 13.84 11.94
CA THR A 25 16.78 12.58 11.84
C THR A 25 17.74 12.50 13.05
N GLU A 26 17.53 11.52 13.91
CA GLU A 26 18.47 11.22 14.99
C GLU A 26 19.64 10.41 14.43
N GLU A 27 20.85 10.75 14.87
CA GLU A 27 22.04 9.98 14.52
C GLU A 27 21.97 8.60 15.18
N PHE A 28 22.27 7.56 14.40
CA PHE A 28 22.32 6.19 14.93
C PHE A 28 23.62 6.01 15.73
N ILE A 29 23.48 5.73 17.03
CA ILE A 29 24.60 5.45 17.93
C ILE A 29 24.64 3.95 18.23
N PRO A 30 25.67 3.21 17.73
CA PRO A 30 25.79 1.78 18.00
C PRO A 30 25.85 1.48 19.50
N GLY A 31 25.01 0.54 19.94
CA GLY A 31 24.90 0.14 21.35
C GLY A 31 23.95 0.98 22.20
N GLU A 32 23.51 2.15 21.71
CA GLU A 32 22.58 3.05 22.42
C GLU A 32 21.24 3.16 21.69
N THR A 33 21.27 3.41 20.37
CA THR A 33 20.05 3.58 19.60
C THR A 33 19.30 2.27 19.45
N LYS A 34 18.01 2.27 19.83
CA LYS A 34 17.15 1.09 19.71
C LYS A 34 16.93 0.74 18.24
N VAL A 35 17.26 -0.49 17.87
CA VAL A 35 16.94 -1.07 16.56
C VAL A 35 15.52 -1.62 16.60
N ASN A 36 14.61 -1.03 15.83
CA ASN A 36 13.25 -1.53 15.67
C ASN A 36 13.21 -2.63 14.60
N TYR A 37 12.27 -3.57 14.74
CA TYR A 37 12.05 -4.65 13.76
C TYR A 37 11.58 -4.13 12.39
N GLY A 38 11.08 -2.91 12.34
CA GLY A 38 10.64 -2.23 11.14
C GLY A 38 10.37 -0.76 11.45
N GLY A 39 10.27 0.03 10.41
CA GLY A 39 10.03 1.45 10.53
C GLY A 39 9.53 2.04 9.22
N ARG A 40 9.00 3.25 9.29
CA ARG A 40 8.62 4.01 8.11
C ARG A 40 9.87 4.68 7.54
N VAL A 41 10.03 4.57 6.23
CA VAL A 41 11.00 5.36 5.46
C VAL A 41 10.21 6.43 4.72
N PHE A 42 10.45 7.66 5.04
CA PHE A 42 9.73 8.80 4.48
C PHE A 42 10.59 10.07 4.56
N ASP A 43 10.30 11.01 3.69
CA ASP A 43 10.85 12.35 3.73
C ASP A 43 9.71 13.41 3.66
N GLN A 44 10.03 14.65 3.35
CA GLN A 44 9.03 15.72 3.25
C GLN A 44 8.03 15.50 2.11
N GLU A 45 8.41 14.74 1.08
CA GLU A 45 7.59 14.56 -0.12
C GLU A 45 6.25 13.89 0.19
N GLU A 46 6.22 12.90 1.09
CA GLU A 46 4.97 12.23 1.47
C GLU A 46 4.01 13.21 2.13
N LEU A 47 4.51 14.04 3.04
CA LEU A 47 3.66 15.02 3.74
C LEU A 47 3.19 16.13 2.79
N VAL A 48 4.08 16.65 1.95
CA VAL A 48 3.75 17.66 0.94
C VAL A 48 2.69 17.14 -0.02
N ARG A 49 2.83 15.93 -0.55
CA ARG A 49 1.85 15.32 -1.48
C ARG A 49 0.52 15.02 -0.83
N LEU A 50 0.53 14.62 0.45
CA LEU A 50 -0.70 14.41 1.22
C LEU A 50 -1.49 15.73 1.33
N VAL A 51 -0.83 16.82 1.72
CA VAL A 51 -1.47 18.14 1.82
C VAL A 51 -1.90 18.65 0.44
N ASP A 52 -1.05 18.51 -0.58
CA ASP A 52 -1.38 18.91 -1.95
C ASP A 52 -2.63 18.17 -2.49
N SER A 53 -2.75 16.88 -2.20
CA SER A 53 -3.95 16.10 -2.52
C SER A 53 -5.17 16.59 -1.74
N SER A 54 -4.99 16.97 -0.47
CA SER A 54 -6.08 17.46 0.37
C SER A 54 -6.61 18.81 -0.11
N LEU A 55 -5.76 19.66 -0.68
CA LEU A 55 -6.16 20.94 -1.26
C LEU A 55 -7.03 20.79 -2.53
N ASP A 56 -7.01 19.66 -3.19
CA ASP A 56 -7.95 19.36 -4.28
C ASP A 56 -9.39 19.16 -3.76
N PHE A 57 -9.55 18.88 -2.48
CA PHE A 57 -10.81 18.54 -1.81
C PHE A 57 -11.62 17.46 -2.55
N TRP A 58 -10.91 16.56 -3.23
CA TRP A 58 -11.51 15.43 -3.93
C TRP A 58 -11.53 14.21 -3.01
N LEU A 59 -12.72 13.80 -2.56
CA LEU A 59 -12.89 12.84 -1.46
C LEU A 59 -12.91 11.36 -1.89
N THR A 60 -12.59 11.09 -3.15
CA THR A 60 -12.48 9.74 -3.71
C THR A 60 -11.14 9.56 -4.43
N THR A 61 -11.02 8.54 -5.29
CA THR A 61 -9.83 8.30 -6.11
C THR A 61 -9.50 9.51 -6.98
N GLY A 62 -8.35 10.11 -6.77
CA GLY A 62 -7.91 11.33 -7.43
C GLY A 62 -6.64 11.16 -8.26
N ARG A 63 -6.06 12.28 -8.68
CA ARG A 63 -4.90 12.35 -9.60
C ARG A 63 -3.67 11.58 -9.11
N TYR A 64 -3.45 11.49 -7.79
CA TYR A 64 -2.33 10.75 -7.24
C TYR A 64 -2.51 9.23 -7.38
N ALA A 65 -3.74 8.73 -7.20
CA ALA A 65 -4.03 7.32 -7.41
C ALA A 65 -3.77 6.91 -8.88
N GLU A 66 -4.25 7.70 -9.84
CA GLU A 66 -3.97 7.43 -11.26
C GLU A 66 -2.48 7.45 -11.61
N LYS A 67 -1.73 8.41 -11.06
CA LYS A 67 -0.28 8.48 -11.26
C LYS A 67 0.41 7.26 -10.67
N PHE A 68 0.03 6.87 -9.46
CA PHE A 68 0.58 5.69 -8.79
C PHE A 68 0.30 4.42 -9.58
N GLU A 69 -0.95 4.16 -9.96
CA GLU A 69 -1.34 2.95 -10.70
C GLU A 69 -0.55 2.82 -12.00
N LYS A 70 -0.41 3.91 -12.76
CA LYS A 70 0.36 3.94 -14.01
C LYS A 70 1.86 3.69 -13.77
N ALA A 71 2.44 4.38 -12.79
CA ALA A 71 3.86 4.27 -12.49
C ALA A 71 4.22 2.89 -11.93
N PHE A 72 3.40 2.36 -11.02
CA PHE A 72 3.63 1.07 -10.39
C PHE A 72 3.42 -0.10 -11.36
N ALA A 73 2.39 -0.04 -12.21
CA ALA A 73 2.22 -1.01 -13.29
C ALA A 73 3.44 -1.05 -14.23
N LYS A 74 3.95 0.14 -14.61
CA LYS A 74 5.16 0.24 -15.41
C LYS A 74 6.40 -0.33 -14.71
N TYR A 75 6.57 -0.03 -13.43
CA TYR A 75 7.69 -0.52 -12.62
C TYR A 75 7.70 -2.05 -12.52
N LEU A 76 6.54 -2.68 -12.35
CA LEU A 76 6.39 -4.13 -12.30
C LEU A 76 6.35 -4.81 -13.68
N GLY A 77 6.33 -4.06 -14.78
CA GLY A 77 6.20 -4.61 -16.13
C GLY A 77 4.84 -5.24 -16.42
N VAL A 78 3.79 -4.84 -15.70
CA VAL A 78 2.42 -5.33 -15.90
C VAL A 78 1.55 -4.27 -16.60
N LYS A 79 0.44 -4.72 -17.21
CA LYS A 79 -0.43 -3.83 -17.97
C LYS A 79 -1.31 -2.94 -17.08
N TYR A 80 -1.74 -3.45 -15.94
CA TYR A 80 -2.68 -2.78 -15.05
C TYR A 80 -2.23 -2.90 -13.58
N CYS A 81 -2.58 -1.89 -12.81
CA CYS A 81 -2.50 -1.87 -11.37
C CYS A 81 -3.79 -1.23 -10.83
N SER A 82 -4.30 -1.73 -9.74
CA SER A 82 -5.42 -1.14 -9.02
C SER A 82 -5.01 -0.86 -7.59
N LEU A 83 -5.11 0.40 -7.19
CA LEU A 83 -4.86 0.82 -5.82
C LEU A 83 -6.03 0.45 -4.92
N THR A 84 -5.73 -0.01 -3.71
CA THR A 84 -6.69 -0.28 -2.65
C THR A 84 -6.31 0.48 -1.38
N ASN A 85 -7.22 0.54 -0.42
CA ASN A 85 -7.00 1.27 0.83
C ASN A 85 -6.06 0.57 1.83
N SER A 86 -5.72 -0.70 1.59
CA SER A 86 -4.82 -1.47 2.46
C SER A 86 -4.30 -2.73 1.77
N GLY A 87 -3.20 -3.29 2.27
CA GLY A 87 -2.70 -4.61 1.83
C GLY A 87 -3.72 -5.73 2.07
N SER A 88 -4.51 -5.65 3.13
CA SER A 88 -5.60 -6.60 3.39
C SER A 88 -6.66 -6.59 2.29
N SER A 89 -7.07 -5.41 1.85
CA SER A 89 -7.98 -5.25 0.72
C SER A 89 -7.35 -5.68 -0.60
N ALA A 90 -6.05 -5.47 -0.78
CA ALA A 90 -5.32 -5.94 -1.95
C ALA A 90 -5.32 -7.48 -2.01
N ASN A 91 -5.02 -8.16 -0.90
CA ASN A 91 -5.11 -9.62 -0.81
C ASN A 91 -6.50 -10.14 -1.10
N LEU A 92 -7.53 -9.50 -0.53
CA LEU A 92 -8.91 -9.87 -0.78
C LEU A 92 -9.27 -9.73 -2.27
N LEU A 93 -8.96 -8.58 -2.86
CA LEU A 93 -9.25 -8.32 -4.28
C LEU A 93 -8.50 -9.29 -5.20
N ALA A 94 -7.21 -9.52 -4.94
CA ALA A 94 -6.38 -10.44 -5.71
C ALA A 94 -6.94 -11.88 -5.64
N PHE A 95 -7.26 -12.36 -4.45
CA PHE A 95 -7.83 -13.70 -4.30
C PHE A 95 -9.21 -13.81 -4.95
N MET A 96 -10.11 -12.85 -4.72
CA MET A 96 -11.45 -12.87 -5.32
C MET A 96 -11.41 -12.78 -6.84
N SER A 97 -10.41 -12.16 -7.44
CA SER A 97 -10.25 -12.15 -8.89
C SER A 97 -10.01 -13.56 -9.47
N LEU A 98 -9.34 -14.43 -8.69
CA LEU A 98 -9.11 -15.83 -9.09
C LEU A 98 -10.39 -16.69 -9.03
N THR A 99 -11.42 -16.21 -8.36
CA THR A 99 -12.74 -16.91 -8.29
C THR A 99 -13.70 -16.50 -9.39
N SER A 100 -13.30 -15.54 -10.23
CA SER A 100 -14.14 -14.94 -11.27
C SER A 100 -14.67 -15.98 -12.27
N PRO A 101 -15.97 -15.98 -12.58
CA PRO A 101 -16.53 -16.83 -13.64
C PRO A 101 -15.86 -16.64 -15.01
N LEU A 102 -15.25 -15.49 -15.27
CA LEU A 102 -14.53 -15.21 -16.50
C LEU A 102 -13.33 -16.13 -16.73
N LEU A 103 -12.80 -16.77 -15.68
CA LEU A 103 -11.72 -17.74 -15.77
C LEU A 103 -12.19 -19.15 -16.15
N GLY A 104 -13.52 -19.36 -16.28
CA GLY A 104 -14.10 -20.66 -16.62
C GLY A 104 -13.67 -21.75 -15.65
N GLU A 105 -13.19 -22.88 -16.14
CA GLU A 105 -12.74 -24.01 -15.32
C GLU A 105 -11.42 -23.76 -14.56
N LYS A 106 -10.68 -22.71 -14.89
CA LYS A 106 -9.42 -22.35 -14.19
C LYS A 106 -9.64 -21.54 -12.92
N ARG A 107 -10.88 -21.13 -12.65
CA ARG A 107 -11.20 -20.37 -11.44
C ARG A 107 -11.07 -21.23 -10.19
N VAL A 108 -10.70 -20.59 -9.08
CA VAL A 108 -10.81 -21.20 -7.75
C VAL A 108 -12.30 -21.39 -7.41
N LYS A 109 -12.66 -22.59 -6.93
CA LYS A 109 -14.02 -22.96 -6.52
C LYS A 109 -14.07 -23.17 -4.99
N ARG A 110 -15.28 -23.15 -4.44
CA ARG A 110 -15.49 -23.52 -3.03
C ARG A 110 -15.00 -24.95 -2.79
N GLY A 111 -14.24 -25.15 -1.72
CA GLY A 111 -13.65 -26.44 -1.38
C GLY A 111 -12.31 -26.73 -2.05
N ASP A 112 -11.86 -25.92 -3.00
CA ASP A 112 -10.51 -26.07 -3.57
C ASP A 112 -9.46 -25.76 -2.50
N GLU A 113 -8.35 -26.50 -2.54
CA GLU A 113 -7.21 -26.31 -1.66
C GLU A 113 -6.31 -25.18 -2.17
N VAL A 114 -5.89 -24.31 -1.24
CA VAL A 114 -4.99 -23.18 -1.51
C VAL A 114 -3.80 -23.26 -0.58
N ILE A 115 -2.63 -23.50 -1.15
CA ILE A 115 -1.37 -23.57 -0.39
C ILE A 115 -1.00 -22.16 0.10
N THR A 116 -0.66 -22.08 1.38
CA THR A 116 -0.20 -20.83 2.03
C THR A 116 0.84 -21.16 3.10
N VAL A 117 1.61 -20.15 3.52
CA VAL A 117 2.62 -20.33 4.57
C VAL A 117 1.99 -20.28 5.97
N ALA A 118 2.48 -21.13 6.89
CA ALA A 118 2.03 -21.11 8.28
C ALA A 118 2.47 -19.84 9.03
N ALA A 119 3.68 -19.35 8.75
CA ALA A 119 4.23 -18.12 9.31
C ALA A 119 3.87 -16.92 8.42
N GLY A 120 2.63 -16.45 8.50
CA GLY A 120 2.13 -15.35 7.67
C GLY A 120 1.16 -14.44 8.42
N PHE A 121 0.85 -13.30 7.79
CA PHE A 121 -0.14 -12.39 8.35
C PHE A 121 -1.56 -12.93 8.12
N PRO A 122 -2.48 -12.81 9.08
CA PRO A 122 -3.83 -13.41 8.98
C PRO A 122 -4.58 -13.02 7.71
N THR A 123 -4.40 -11.80 7.21
CA THR A 123 -5.07 -11.32 6.00
C THR A 123 -4.61 -11.98 4.70
N THR A 124 -3.54 -12.76 4.73
CA THR A 124 -3.14 -13.63 3.61
C THR A 124 -4.06 -14.84 3.49
N VAL A 125 -4.54 -15.37 4.62
CA VAL A 125 -5.38 -16.57 4.69
C VAL A 125 -6.88 -16.24 4.69
N THR A 126 -7.25 -15.12 5.29
CA THR A 126 -8.65 -14.73 5.47
C THR A 126 -9.49 -14.78 4.19
N PRO A 127 -9.03 -14.28 3.02
CA PRO A 127 -9.81 -14.36 1.78
C PRO A 127 -10.14 -15.78 1.33
N VAL A 128 -9.21 -16.72 1.55
CA VAL A 128 -9.40 -18.15 1.23
C VAL A 128 -10.58 -18.72 2.01
N ILE A 129 -10.58 -18.48 3.33
CA ILE A 129 -11.65 -18.93 4.24
C ILE A 129 -12.99 -18.24 3.93
N GLN A 130 -12.95 -16.92 3.73
CA GLN A 130 -14.18 -16.14 3.42
C GLN A 130 -14.87 -16.63 2.15
N TYR A 131 -14.10 -17.01 1.15
CA TYR A 131 -14.66 -17.57 -0.07
C TYR A 131 -15.21 -18.99 0.12
N GLY A 132 -14.68 -19.74 1.09
CA GLY A 132 -15.02 -21.14 1.33
C GLY A 132 -14.09 -22.12 0.60
N ALA A 133 -12.90 -21.68 0.24
CA ALA A 133 -11.78 -22.55 -0.13
C ALA A 133 -11.04 -23.03 1.14
N VAL A 134 -10.18 -24.02 1.00
CA VAL A 134 -9.51 -24.70 2.12
C VAL A 134 -8.03 -24.28 2.15
N PRO A 135 -7.56 -23.55 3.18
CA PRO A 135 -6.14 -23.23 3.29
C PRO A 135 -5.34 -24.46 3.69
N VAL A 136 -4.28 -24.75 2.94
CA VAL A 136 -3.32 -25.81 3.21
C VAL A 136 -2.01 -25.16 3.62
N PHE A 137 -1.67 -25.30 4.89
CA PHE A 137 -0.48 -24.65 5.45
C PHE A 137 0.78 -25.48 5.18
N VAL A 138 1.80 -24.78 4.72
CA VAL A 138 3.17 -25.32 4.62
C VAL A 138 4.07 -24.55 5.57
N ASP A 139 5.03 -25.25 6.13
CA ASP A 139 6.03 -24.63 7.01
C ASP A 139 7.10 -23.89 6.20
N VAL A 140 7.87 -23.06 6.87
CA VAL A 140 9.01 -22.35 6.30
C VAL A 140 10.29 -22.86 6.93
N THR A 141 11.35 -22.96 6.13
CA THR A 141 12.67 -23.35 6.60
C THR A 141 13.45 -22.11 7.05
N PRO A 142 14.40 -22.24 7.97
CA PRO A 142 15.21 -21.12 8.47
C PRO A 142 16.24 -20.60 7.47
N ASP A 143 16.50 -21.30 6.37
CA ASP A 143 17.53 -21.10 5.34
C ASP A 143 17.01 -20.49 4.03
#